data_304861a0358c4bad4acbb3001e24f5a2
#
_entry.id   304861a0358c4bad4acbb3001e24f5a2
#
_cell.length_a   1.000
_cell.length_b   1.000
_cell.length_c   1.000
_cell.angle_alpha   90.00
_cell.angle_beta   90.00
_cell.angle_gamma   90.00
#
_symmetry.space_group_name_H-M   'P 1'
#
loop_
_entity.id
_entity.type
_entity.pdbx_description
1 polymer ?
#
loop_
_entity_poly.entity_id
_entity_poly.type
_entity_poly.pdbx_seq_one_letter_code
_entity_poly.pdbx_strand_id
1 'polypeptide(L)'
;ELEATVARKDVDAAEADVRSLRERLAAIAGSLAQPEDLRAPVAGIVASASVVAGQVVEARELLFEIIDPANLRVEALAYDPRLAAEIAGAYGSAGPGQEVLLSFVGAGRSLREQAIPLLFRVDGGTATLALNQPLRVIAQTRSPLQGVPLPAAAVVKNAANQEIVWVKTSAERFAPRPVRTQPLDGARVAVVDGLEAGVRVVVQGAALLNQVR
;
A
#
# COMPACT_ATOMS: atom_id res chain seq x y z
N GLU A 1 40.82 -10.32 -73.00
CA GLU A 1 41.03 -11.16 -71.78
C GLU A 1 40.73 -10.36 -70.47
N LEU A 2 41.10 -9.10 -70.37
CA LEU A 2 40.86 -8.25 -69.21
C LEU A 2 39.35 -8.03 -68.91
N GLU A 3 38.55 -7.78 -69.98
CA GLU A 3 37.10 -7.56 -69.83
C GLU A 3 36.36 -8.82 -69.34
N ALA A 4 36.78 -10.01 -69.78
CA ALA A 4 36.14 -11.25 -69.29
C ALA A 4 36.52 -11.56 -67.87
N THR A 5 37.66 -11.08 -67.35
CA THR A 5 38.07 -11.26 -65.95
C THR A 5 37.33 -10.28 -64.98
N VAL A 6 37.10 -9.03 -65.45
CA VAL A 6 36.29 -8.04 -64.67
C VAL A 6 34.83 -8.50 -64.58
N ALA A 7 34.24 -8.93 -65.68
CA ALA A 7 32.87 -9.45 -65.66
C ALA A 7 32.69 -10.68 -64.77
N ARG A 8 33.66 -11.57 -64.67
CA ARG A 8 33.64 -12.71 -63.75
C ARG A 8 33.69 -12.25 -62.27
N LYS A 9 34.56 -11.30 -61.98
CA LYS A 9 34.70 -10.75 -60.64
C LYS A 9 33.41 -10.05 -60.16
N ASP A 10 32.76 -9.36 -61.08
CA ASP A 10 31.47 -8.71 -60.75
C ASP A 10 30.33 -9.72 -60.54
N VAL A 11 30.35 -10.84 -61.34
CA VAL A 11 29.36 -11.92 -61.10
C VAL A 11 29.64 -12.65 -59.79
N ASP A 12 30.88 -12.96 -59.45
CA ASP A 12 31.29 -13.62 -58.22
C ASP A 12 30.89 -12.75 -56.99
N ALA A 13 31.06 -11.43 -57.10
CA ALA A 13 30.65 -10.49 -56.05
C ALA A 13 29.11 -10.46 -55.89
N ALA A 14 28.38 -10.41 -57.00
CA ALA A 14 26.92 -10.42 -56.98
C ALA A 14 26.36 -11.74 -56.41
N GLU A 15 27.01 -12.88 -56.75
CA GLU A 15 26.62 -14.18 -56.18
C GLU A 15 26.89 -14.27 -54.68
N ALA A 16 28.01 -13.68 -54.20
CA ALA A 16 28.32 -13.61 -52.78
C ALA A 16 27.30 -12.74 -52.03
N ASP A 17 26.88 -11.61 -52.59
CA ASP A 17 25.85 -10.73 -52.03
C ASP A 17 24.48 -11.44 -51.96
N VAL A 18 24.09 -12.11 -53.04
CA VAL A 18 22.83 -12.89 -53.05
C VAL A 18 22.84 -13.99 -51.99
N ARG A 19 23.99 -14.68 -51.81
CA ARG A 19 24.14 -15.70 -50.77
C ARG A 19 24.01 -15.10 -49.38
N SER A 20 24.70 -14.01 -49.11
CA SER A 20 24.60 -13.29 -47.81
C SER A 20 23.18 -12.81 -47.50
N LEU A 21 22.47 -12.24 -48.49
CA LEU A 21 21.10 -11.81 -48.33
C LEU A 21 20.14 -12.99 -48.08
N ARG A 22 20.35 -14.13 -48.76
CA ARG A 22 19.55 -15.34 -48.51
C ARG A 22 19.77 -15.92 -47.12
N GLU A 23 21.02 -15.92 -46.64
CA GLU A 23 21.34 -16.37 -45.27
C GLU A 23 20.70 -15.48 -44.22
N ARG A 24 20.75 -14.14 -44.40
CA ARG A 24 20.07 -13.19 -43.52
C ARG A 24 18.56 -13.39 -43.55
N LEU A 25 17.99 -13.59 -44.71
CA LEU A 25 16.54 -13.81 -44.86
C LEU A 25 16.11 -15.13 -44.20
N ALA A 26 16.90 -16.19 -44.34
CA ALA A 26 16.67 -17.47 -43.69
C ALA A 26 16.76 -17.37 -42.15
N ALA A 27 17.75 -16.61 -41.64
CA ALA A 27 17.91 -16.37 -40.22
C ALA A 27 16.71 -15.58 -39.63
N ILE A 28 16.26 -14.54 -40.32
CA ILE A 28 15.07 -13.74 -39.90
C ILE A 28 13.79 -14.60 -40.00
N ALA A 29 13.61 -15.33 -41.11
CA ALA A 29 12.44 -16.19 -41.29
C ALA A 29 12.41 -17.32 -40.24
N GLY A 30 13.57 -17.88 -39.88
CA GLY A 30 13.68 -18.87 -38.81
C GLY A 30 13.31 -18.34 -37.43
N SER A 31 13.65 -17.10 -37.13
CA SER A 31 13.27 -16.47 -35.84
C SER A 31 11.79 -16.09 -35.76
N LEU A 32 11.16 -15.78 -36.90
CA LEU A 32 9.74 -15.45 -36.96
C LEU A 32 8.83 -16.67 -37.06
N ALA A 33 9.36 -17.83 -37.44
CA ALA A 33 8.58 -19.07 -37.68
C ALA A 33 8.40 -19.91 -36.41
N GLN A 34 9.10 -19.62 -35.32
CA GLN A 34 8.94 -20.37 -34.07
C GLN A 34 8.14 -19.57 -33.10
N PRO A 35 6.91 -20.05 -32.74
CA PRO A 35 6.17 -19.42 -31.67
C PRO A 35 6.93 -19.55 -30.35
N GLU A 36 7.12 -18.46 -29.66
CA GLU A 36 7.68 -18.42 -28.31
C GLU A 36 6.57 -18.57 -27.29
N ASP A 37 6.59 -19.64 -26.52
CA ASP A 37 5.66 -19.85 -25.42
C ASP A 37 5.98 -18.91 -24.27
N LEU A 38 5.10 -17.93 -24.03
CA LEU A 38 5.20 -17.06 -22.88
C LEU A 38 4.59 -17.77 -21.67
N ARG A 39 5.43 -18.10 -20.68
CA ARG A 39 5.00 -18.80 -19.46
C ARG A 39 5.09 -17.90 -18.25
N ALA A 40 4.14 -18.05 -17.32
CA ALA A 40 4.17 -17.38 -16.03
C ALA A 40 5.44 -17.78 -15.24
N PRO A 41 6.27 -16.81 -14.80
CA PRO A 41 7.50 -17.11 -14.05
C PRO A 41 7.21 -17.61 -12.62
N VAL A 42 6.03 -17.31 -12.08
CA VAL A 42 5.57 -17.68 -10.72
C VAL A 42 4.13 -18.15 -10.78
N ALA A 43 3.74 -18.98 -9.82
CA ALA A 43 2.33 -19.30 -9.58
C ALA A 43 1.62 -18.06 -9.02
N GLY A 44 0.44 -17.73 -9.56
CA GLY A 44 -0.28 -16.54 -9.14
C GLY A 44 -1.56 -16.28 -9.92
N ILE A 45 -2.06 -15.08 -9.79
CA ILE A 45 -3.26 -14.58 -10.47
C ILE A 45 -2.84 -13.54 -11.50
N VAL A 46 -3.39 -13.60 -12.70
CA VAL A 46 -3.20 -12.55 -13.71
C VAL A 46 -3.96 -11.29 -13.25
N ALA A 47 -3.20 -10.26 -12.87
CA ALA A 47 -3.76 -8.99 -12.41
C ALA A 47 -4.18 -8.10 -13.57
N SER A 48 -3.36 -8.10 -14.64
CA SER A 48 -3.67 -7.37 -15.86
C SER A 48 -3.16 -8.11 -17.09
N ALA A 49 -3.85 -7.94 -18.20
CA ALA A 49 -3.45 -8.38 -19.53
C ALA A 49 -3.60 -7.19 -20.48
N SER A 50 -2.48 -6.69 -20.98
CA SER A 50 -2.43 -5.49 -21.83
C SER A 50 -2.31 -5.83 -23.31
N VAL A 51 -2.57 -7.09 -23.68
CA VAL A 51 -2.40 -7.60 -25.05
C VAL A 51 -3.65 -8.35 -25.50
N VAL A 52 -3.96 -8.23 -26.79
CA VAL A 52 -5.05 -8.97 -27.44
C VAL A 52 -4.51 -9.81 -28.59
N ALA A 53 -5.23 -10.89 -28.91
CA ALA A 53 -4.81 -11.78 -30.00
C ALA A 53 -4.70 -11.02 -31.33
N GLY A 54 -3.59 -11.21 -32.05
CA GLY A 54 -3.28 -10.54 -33.31
C GLY A 54 -2.61 -9.16 -33.17
N GLN A 55 -2.36 -8.70 -31.96
CA GLN A 55 -1.59 -7.47 -31.72
C GLN A 55 -0.11 -7.69 -32.00
N VAL A 56 0.54 -6.72 -32.63
CA VAL A 56 1.99 -6.64 -32.72
C VAL A 56 2.53 -6.01 -31.44
N VAL A 57 3.45 -6.68 -30.78
CA VAL A 57 4.06 -6.23 -29.52
C VAL A 57 5.52 -5.88 -29.74
N GLU A 58 6.02 -4.92 -28.97
CA GLU A 58 7.42 -4.51 -29.03
C GLU A 58 8.26 -5.23 -27.97
N ALA A 59 9.57 -5.25 -28.17
CA ALA A 59 10.49 -5.78 -27.18
C ALA A 59 10.39 -4.99 -25.88
N ARG A 60 10.26 -5.69 -24.74
CA ARG A 60 10.09 -5.14 -23.38
C ARG A 60 8.71 -4.52 -23.09
N GLU A 61 7.75 -4.70 -23.96
CA GLU A 61 6.36 -4.33 -23.65
C GLU A 61 5.81 -5.22 -22.54
N LEU A 62 5.09 -4.60 -21.59
CA LEU A 62 4.43 -5.33 -20.50
C LEU A 62 3.13 -5.96 -21.03
N LEU A 63 3.12 -7.28 -21.19
CA LEU A 63 1.98 -8.02 -21.73
C LEU A 63 1.02 -8.49 -20.62
N PHE A 64 1.58 -9.06 -19.56
CA PHE A 64 0.84 -9.61 -18.42
C PHE A 64 1.49 -9.22 -17.12
N GLU A 65 0.67 -8.94 -16.11
CA GLU A 65 1.08 -8.77 -14.72
C GLU A 65 0.54 -9.92 -13.88
N ILE A 66 1.43 -10.64 -13.20
CA ILE A 66 1.09 -11.78 -12.36
C ILE A 66 1.38 -11.43 -10.91
N ILE A 67 0.38 -11.61 -10.05
CA ILE A 67 0.48 -11.37 -8.61
C ILE A 67 0.51 -12.71 -7.90
N ASP A 68 1.43 -12.85 -6.95
CA ASP A 68 1.37 -13.88 -5.94
C ASP A 68 0.56 -13.37 -4.73
N PRO A 69 -0.68 -13.82 -4.53
CA PRO A 69 -1.52 -13.35 -3.43
C PRO A 69 -1.00 -13.77 -2.05
N ALA A 70 -0.13 -14.79 -1.99
CA ALA A 70 0.46 -15.25 -0.73
C ALA A 70 1.62 -14.36 -0.25
N ASN A 71 2.18 -13.52 -1.12
CA ASN A 71 3.33 -12.68 -0.84
C ASN A 71 3.03 -11.17 -0.93
N LEU A 72 1.82 -10.77 -0.61
CA LEU A 72 1.45 -9.35 -0.59
C LEU A 72 2.17 -8.59 0.52
N ARG A 73 2.51 -7.34 0.23
CA ARG A 73 3.12 -6.41 1.18
C ARG A 73 2.32 -5.12 1.24
N VAL A 74 2.31 -4.52 2.43
CA VAL A 74 1.70 -3.22 2.68
C VAL A 74 2.80 -2.23 3.03
N GLU A 75 2.82 -1.09 2.36
CA GLU A 75 3.66 0.04 2.71
C GLU A 75 2.78 1.10 3.38
N ALA A 76 3.16 1.52 4.57
CA ALA A 76 2.52 2.61 5.28
C ALA A 76 3.53 3.74 5.54
N LEU A 77 3.08 4.99 5.50
CA LEU A 77 3.91 6.16 5.75
C LEU A 77 3.75 6.62 7.20
N ALA A 78 4.85 6.64 7.95
CA ALA A 78 4.89 7.10 9.33
C ALA A 78 5.60 8.45 9.43
N TYR A 79 4.92 9.44 10.00
CA TYR A 79 5.48 10.78 10.22
C TYR A 79 6.27 10.88 11.54
N ASP A 80 6.05 9.95 12.48
CA ASP A 80 6.87 9.85 13.70
C ASP A 80 7.96 8.79 13.54
N PRO A 81 9.25 9.19 13.52
CA PRO A 81 10.36 8.24 13.36
C PRO A 81 10.46 7.20 14.47
N ARG A 82 9.94 7.49 15.67
CA ARG A 82 10.01 6.59 16.82
C ARG A 82 9.08 5.41 16.69
N LEU A 83 8.01 5.57 15.90
CA LEU A 83 6.99 4.52 15.72
C LEU A 83 7.60 3.21 15.24
N ALA A 84 8.57 3.26 14.33
CA ALA A 84 9.21 2.06 13.78
C ALA A 84 9.87 1.16 14.84
N ALA A 85 10.45 1.77 15.89
CA ALA A 85 11.11 1.04 16.98
C ALA A 85 10.09 0.44 17.99
N GLU A 86 8.88 0.97 18.03
CA GLU A 86 7.88 0.63 19.03
C GLU A 86 6.80 -0.34 18.53
N ILE A 87 6.78 -0.67 17.25
CA ILE A 87 5.76 -1.57 16.68
C ILE A 87 5.86 -2.96 17.33
N ALA A 88 4.76 -3.40 17.93
CA ALA A 88 4.58 -4.74 18.47
C ALA A 88 3.72 -5.63 17.57
N GLY A 89 2.76 -5.03 16.88
CA GLY A 89 1.86 -5.69 15.95
C GLY A 89 1.18 -4.64 15.06
N ALA A 90 0.53 -5.09 14.02
CA ALA A 90 -0.25 -4.22 13.17
C ALA A 90 -1.42 -4.96 12.52
N TYR A 91 -2.44 -4.22 12.15
CA TYR A 91 -3.49 -4.71 11.27
C TYR A 91 -3.88 -3.63 10.26
N GLY A 92 -4.32 -4.06 9.10
CA GLY A 92 -4.82 -3.22 8.04
C GLY A 92 -6.34 -3.32 7.94
N SER A 93 -7.01 -2.23 7.57
CA SER A 93 -8.43 -2.23 7.27
C SER A 93 -8.68 -1.61 5.89
N ALA A 94 -9.35 -2.37 5.03
CA ALA A 94 -9.82 -1.93 3.72
C ALA A 94 -11.26 -1.39 3.78
N GLY A 95 -11.94 -1.57 4.92
CA GLY A 95 -13.32 -1.17 5.15
C GLY A 95 -13.94 -1.94 6.32
N PRO A 96 -15.22 -1.69 6.65
CA PRO A 96 -15.90 -2.40 7.72
C PRO A 96 -15.90 -3.93 7.49
N GLY A 97 -15.40 -4.69 8.47
CA GLY A 97 -15.31 -6.14 8.38
C GLY A 97 -14.25 -6.69 7.42
N GLN A 98 -13.42 -5.82 6.84
CA GLN A 98 -12.33 -6.20 5.96
C GLN A 98 -10.99 -5.90 6.64
N GLU A 99 -10.56 -6.80 7.49
CA GLU A 99 -9.31 -6.66 8.23
C GLU A 99 -8.28 -7.67 7.74
N VAL A 100 -7.02 -7.26 7.75
CA VAL A 100 -5.87 -8.09 7.45
C VAL A 100 -4.85 -7.99 8.56
N LEU A 101 -4.28 -9.13 8.94
CA LEU A 101 -3.18 -9.20 9.89
C LEU A 101 -1.89 -8.83 9.18
N LEU A 102 -1.10 -7.99 9.84
CA LEU A 102 0.13 -7.46 9.30
C LEU A 102 1.29 -7.74 10.25
N SER A 103 2.38 -8.30 9.71
CA SER A 103 3.66 -8.40 10.41
C SER A 103 4.61 -7.32 9.94
N PHE A 104 5.18 -6.58 10.90
CA PHE A 104 6.18 -5.55 10.61
C PHE A 104 7.47 -6.19 10.12
N VAL A 105 7.93 -5.79 8.94
CA VAL A 105 9.17 -6.27 8.32
C VAL A 105 10.32 -5.31 8.59
N GLY A 106 10.07 -4.01 8.49
CA GLY A 106 11.10 -3.00 8.71
C GLY A 106 10.69 -1.62 8.25
N ALA A 107 11.55 -0.65 8.52
CA ALA A 107 11.38 0.73 8.09
C ALA A 107 12.41 1.09 7.02
N GLY A 108 11.98 1.85 6.02
CA GLY A 108 12.85 2.42 5.01
C GLY A 108 13.82 3.45 5.62
N ARG A 109 15.00 3.60 5.00
CA ARG A 109 16.00 4.59 5.42
C ARG A 109 15.97 5.88 4.59
N SER A 110 15.15 5.92 3.54
CA SER A 110 14.89 7.14 2.76
C SER A 110 13.47 7.61 3.00
N LEU A 111 13.30 8.91 3.17
CA LEU A 111 11.98 9.51 3.33
C LEU A 111 11.22 9.50 2.01
N ARG A 112 9.93 9.21 2.09
CA ARG A 112 8.97 9.36 1.00
C ARG A 112 7.86 10.29 1.50
N GLU A 113 7.59 11.39 0.78
CA GLU A 113 6.60 12.40 1.20
C GLU A 113 6.83 12.91 2.64
N GLN A 114 8.10 13.10 3.02
CA GLN A 114 8.52 13.53 4.36
C GLN A 114 8.18 12.53 5.49
N ALA A 115 7.81 11.31 5.15
CA ALA A 115 7.51 10.23 6.08
C ALA A 115 8.46 9.06 5.90
N ILE A 116 8.57 8.23 6.94
CA ILE A 116 9.33 6.98 6.90
C ILE A 116 8.42 5.89 6.36
N PRO A 117 8.76 5.20 5.27
CA PRO A 117 8.00 4.07 4.79
C PRO A 117 8.20 2.87 5.73
N LEU A 118 7.11 2.34 6.24
CA LEU A 118 7.05 1.13 7.05
C LEU A 118 6.55 -0.02 6.17
N LEU A 119 7.28 -1.09 6.12
CA LEU A 119 6.95 -2.27 5.33
C LEU A 119 6.36 -3.36 6.21
N PHE A 120 5.22 -3.87 5.80
CA PHE A 120 4.51 -4.97 6.45
C PHE A 120 4.28 -6.12 5.47
N ARG A 121 4.32 -7.34 5.96
CA ARG A 121 3.86 -8.53 5.26
C ARG A 121 2.40 -8.79 5.65
N VAL A 122 1.59 -9.22 4.69
CA VAL A 122 0.23 -9.69 4.96
C VAL A 122 0.30 -11.14 5.41
N ASP A 123 -0.15 -11.42 6.64
CA ASP A 123 -0.12 -12.79 7.21
C ASP A 123 -1.47 -13.49 7.06
N GLY A 124 -2.53 -12.78 6.74
CA GLY A 124 -3.87 -13.30 6.56
C GLY A 124 -4.95 -12.30 6.94
N GLY A 125 -6.19 -12.70 6.86
CA GLY A 125 -7.35 -11.86 7.19
C GLY A 125 -8.57 -12.19 6.35
N THR A 126 -9.61 -11.37 6.47
CA THR A 126 -10.89 -11.54 5.78
C THR A 126 -10.98 -10.73 4.48
N ALA A 127 -10.05 -9.79 4.26
CA ALA A 127 -10.07 -8.95 3.07
C ALA A 127 -9.35 -9.61 1.89
N THR A 128 -9.97 -9.55 0.72
CA THR A 128 -9.30 -9.81 -0.55
C THR A 128 -8.71 -8.50 -1.04
N LEU A 129 -7.37 -8.41 -1.04
CA LEU A 129 -6.66 -7.20 -1.40
C LEU A 129 -6.32 -7.15 -2.89
N ALA A 130 -6.51 -5.98 -3.49
CA ALA A 130 -5.99 -5.68 -4.83
C ALA A 130 -4.65 -4.94 -4.72
N LEU A 131 -3.85 -4.98 -5.79
CA LEU A 131 -2.64 -4.15 -5.88
C LEU A 131 -3.00 -2.66 -5.83
N ASN A 132 -2.14 -1.88 -5.16
CA ASN A 132 -2.31 -0.44 -5.00
C ASN A 132 -3.61 -0.03 -4.29
N GLN A 133 -4.28 -0.97 -3.62
CA GLN A 133 -5.45 -0.65 -2.81
C GLN A 133 -5.03 0.14 -1.56
N PRO A 134 -5.65 1.30 -1.28
CA PRO A 134 -5.38 2.03 -0.06
C PRO A 134 -5.91 1.28 1.16
N LEU A 135 -5.07 1.18 2.20
CA LEU A 135 -5.39 0.57 3.47
C LEU A 135 -5.15 1.56 4.61
N ARG A 136 -5.99 1.50 5.64
CA ARG A 136 -5.67 2.11 6.92
C ARG A 136 -4.87 1.10 7.74
N VAL A 137 -3.60 1.41 8.02
CA VAL A 137 -2.77 0.58 8.89
C VAL A 137 -2.85 1.13 10.33
N ILE A 138 -3.14 0.24 11.27
CA ILE A 138 -3.17 0.54 12.70
C ILE A 138 -2.05 -0.26 13.35
N ALA A 139 -1.00 0.46 13.76
CA ALA A 139 0.14 -0.11 14.45
C ALA A 139 -0.10 -0.11 15.97
N GLN A 140 0.14 -1.25 16.59
CA GLN A 140 0.15 -1.38 18.03
C GLN A 140 1.58 -1.21 18.53
N THR A 141 1.76 -0.34 19.52
CA THR A 141 3.08 -0.09 20.11
C THR A 141 3.32 -0.97 21.33
N ARG A 142 4.60 -1.24 21.62
CA ARG A 142 5.03 -2.00 22.81
C ARG A 142 4.83 -1.21 24.10
N SER A 143 4.87 0.11 24.01
CA SER A 143 4.68 0.98 25.17
C SER A 143 3.20 1.06 25.52
N PRO A 144 2.77 0.53 26.68
CA PRO A 144 1.36 0.61 27.08
C PRO A 144 1.00 2.08 27.36
N LEU A 145 -0.08 2.53 26.77
CA LEU A 145 -0.61 3.84 27.07
C LEU A 145 -1.48 3.73 28.33
N GLN A 146 -1.06 4.39 29.41
CA GLN A 146 -1.87 4.48 30.63
C GLN A 146 -2.91 5.61 30.48
N GLY A 147 -4.19 5.27 30.59
CA GLY A 147 -5.27 6.23 30.45
C GLY A 147 -6.63 5.56 30.46
N VAL A 148 -7.67 6.37 30.49
CA VAL A 148 -9.07 5.93 30.43
C VAL A 148 -9.52 5.91 28.97
N PRO A 149 -9.85 4.75 28.39
CA PRO A 149 -10.31 4.69 27.01
C PRO A 149 -11.71 5.26 26.88
N LEU A 150 -11.91 6.20 25.96
CA LEU A 150 -13.19 6.80 25.62
C LEU A 150 -13.41 6.80 24.11
N PRO A 151 -14.67 6.72 23.64
CA PRO A 151 -14.97 7.04 22.24
C PRO A 151 -14.54 8.46 21.91
N ALA A 152 -13.95 8.67 20.73
CA ALA A 152 -13.49 10.00 20.30
C ALA A 152 -14.63 11.04 20.28
N ALA A 153 -15.90 10.61 20.06
CA ALA A 153 -17.09 11.45 20.10
C ALA A 153 -17.40 12.04 21.49
N ALA A 154 -16.83 11.49 22.59
CA ALA A 154 -17.00 12.01 23.93
C ALA A 154 -16.11 13.24 24.22
N VAL A 155 -15.07 13.44 23.43
CA VAL A 155 -14.12 14.56 23.58
C VAL A 155 -14.57 15.68 22.64
N VAL A 156 -14.75 16.87 23.20
CA VAL A 156 -15.13 18.07 22.46
C VAL A 156 -14.16 19.21 22.82
N LYS A 157 -14.10 20.23 21.97
CA LYS A 157 -13.28 21.41 22.24
C LYS A 157 -14.13 22.54 22.78
N ASN A 158 -13.69 23.17 23.88
CA ASN A 158 -14.31 24.35 24.42
C ASN A 158 -13.97 25.61 23.59
N ALA A 159 -14.53 26.77 23.99
CA ALA A 159 -14.25 28.03 23.29
C ALA A 159 -12.76 28.47 23.31
N ALA A 160 -11.98 27.96 24.26
CA ALA A 160 -10.53 28.18 24.34
C ALA A 160 -9.73 27.12 23.54
N ASN A 161 -10.38 26.32 22.68
CA ASN A 161 -9.79 25.23 21.91
C ASN A 161 -9.14 24.12 22.76
N GLN A 162 -9.50 24.01 24.04
CA GLN A 162 -9.04 22.94 24.93
C GLN A 162 -9.94 21.72 24.79
N GLU A 163 -9.35 20.53 24.84
CA GLU A 163 -10.11 19.28 24.89
C GLU A 163 -10.77 19.13 26.25
N ILE A 164 -12.08 18.88 26.24
CA ILE A 164 -12.88 18.65 27.42
C ILE A 164 -13.76 17.41 27.25
N VAL A 165 -14.14 16.81 28.36
CA VAL A 165 -15.20 15.82 28.44
C VAL A 165 -16.32 16.35 29.39
N TRP A 166 -17.55 16.00 29.10
CA TRP A 166 -18.67 16.33 29.96
C TRP A 166 -18.87 15.22 30.99
N VAL A 167 -18.64 15.53 32.25
CA VAL A 167 -18.77 14.60 33.37
C VAL A 167 -20.13 14.81 34.03
N LYS A 168 -20.86 13.71 34.26
CA LYS A 168 -22.13 13.75 35.00
C LYS A 168 -21.85 13.87 36.49
N THR A 169 -22.20 15.00 37.08
CA THR A 169 -22.01 15.28 38.51
C THR A 169 -23.23 14.96 39.37
N SER A 170 -24.47 15.07 38.80
CA SER A 170 -25.72 14.68 39.43
C SER A 170 -26.73 14.21 38.37
N ALA A 171 -27.97 13.94 38.75
CA ALA A 171 -29.00 13.40 37.85
C ALA A 171 -29.18 14.25 36.57
N GLU A 172 -29.09 15.57 36.66
CA GLU A 172 -29.36 16.53 35.58
C GLU A 172 -28.22 17.53 35.38
N ARG A 173 -27.08 17.34 36.07
CA ARG A 173 -25.95 18.27 35.97
C ARG A 173 -24.73 17.63 35.32
N PHE A 174 -24.16 18.37 34.37
CA PHE A 174 -22.95 18.03 33.67
C PHE A 174 -21.95 19.16 33.86
N ALA A 175 -20.71 18.82 34.11
CA ALA A 175 -19.60 19.77 34.22
C ALA A 175 -18.54 19.48 33.18
N PRO A 176 -18.02 20.50 32.49
CA PRO A 176 -16.89 20.32 31.58
C PRO A 176 -15.63 20.09 32.40
N ARG A 177 -14.86 19.08 32.04
CA ARG A 177 -13.54 18.78 32.63
C ARG A 177 -12.48 18.79 31.54
N PRO A 178 -11.47 19.67 31.64
CA PRO A 178 -10.33 19.64 30.74
C PRO A 178 -9.59 18.32 30.83
N VAL A 179 -9.24 17.77 29.68
CA VAL A 179 -8.51 16.50 29.57
C VAL A 179 -7.39 16.61 28.56
N ARG A 180 -6.43 15.70 28.67
CA ARG A 180 -5.42 15.50 27.64
C ARG A 180 -5.60 14.11 27.09
N THR A 181 -5.72 14.03 25.77
CA THR A 181 -5.97 12.76 25.09
C THR A 181 -4.81 12.34 24.19
N GLN A 182 -4.71 11.04 23.95
CA GLN A 182 -3.86 10.46 22.93
C GLN A 182 -4.70 9.49 22.07
N PRO A 183 -4.46 9.43 20.76
CA PRO A 183 -5.15 8.48 19.90
C PRO A 183 -4.89 7.04 20.36
N LEU A 184 -5.95 6.24 20.50
CA LEU A 184 -5.82 4.82 20.84
C LEU A 184 -6.05 3.96 19.60
N ASP A 185 -7.08 4.27 18.83
CA ASP A 185 -7.41 3.65 17.55
C ASP A 185 -8.25 4.63 16.69
N GLY A 186 -8.82 4.13 15.58
CA GLY A 186 -9.63 4.96 14.67
C GLY A 186 -10.93 5.51 15.24
N ALA A 187 -11.41 4.98 16.38
CA ALA A 187 -12.71 5.33 17.00
C ALA A 187 -12.56 5.78 18.46
N ARG A 188 -11.45 5.48 19.12
CA ARG A 188 -11.24 5.72 20.56
C ARG A 188 -9.99 6.55 20.82
N VAL A 189 -10.03 7.27 21.93
CA VAL A 189 -8.89 8.00 22.50
C VAL A 189 -8.66 7.51 23.93
N ALA A 190 -7.42 7.58 24.38
CA ALA A 190 -7.08 7.39 25.78
C ALA A 190 -6.94 8.76 26.45
N VAL A 191 -7.71 9.01 27.50
CA VAL A 191 -7.52 10.17 28.35
C VAL A 191 -6.38 9.87 29.31
N VAL A 192 -5.24 10.52 29.10
CA VAL A 192 -4.00 10.31 29.85
C VAL A 192 -3.89 11.22 31.06
N ASP A 193 -4.69 12.29 31.09
CA ASP A 193 -4.71 13.24 32.20
C ASP A 193 -6.07 13.94 32.29
N GLY A 194 -6.48 14.33 33.50
CA GLY A 194 -7.72 15.08 33.76
C GLY A 194 -8.96 14.23 34.02
N LEU A 195 -8.91 12.90 33.95
CA LEU A 195 -10.06 12.03 34.19
C LEU A 195 -9.66 10.81 35.03
N GLU A 196 -10.42 10.53 36.06
CA GLU A 196 -10.26 9.34 36.89
C GLU A 196 -11.11 8.18 36.38
N ALA A 197 -10.66 6.94 36.60
CA ALA A 197 -11.43 5.76 36.28
C ALA A 197 -12.72 5.70 37.09
N GLY A 198 -13.84 5.24 36.49
CA GLY A 198 -15.13 5.12 37.13
C GLY A 198 -16.02 6.37 37.03
N VAL A 199 -15.54 7.49 36.54
CA VAL A 199 -16.31 8.69 36.29
C VAL A 199 -17.26 8.50 35.11
N ARG A 200 -18.51 8.95 35.25
CA ARG A 200 -19.53 8.89 34.18
C ARG A 200 -19.35 10.04 33.20
N VAL A 201 -19.04 9.72 31.95
CA VAL A 201 -18.80 10.69 30.86
C VAL A 201 -19.93 10.61 29.84
N VAL A 202 -20.30 11.75 29.28
CA VAL A 202 -21.27 11.84 28.19
C VAL A 202 -20.58 11.40 26.88
N VAL A 203 -21.07 10.33 26.27
CA VAL A 203 -20.53 9.78 25.01
C VAL A 203 -21.33 10.29 23.81
N GLN A 204 -22.67 10.31 23.93
CA GLN A 204 -23.57 10.80 22.87
C GLN A 204 -24.13 12.17 23.25
N GLY A 205 -24.10 13.12 22.30
CA GLY A 205 -24.59 14.47 22.52
C GLY A 205 -23.59 15.40 23.22
N ALA A 206 -22.33 15.01 23.45
CA ALA A 206 -21.31 15.86 24.05
C ALA A 206 -21.14 17.20 23.30
N ALA A 207 -21.21 17.18 21.98
CA ALA A 207 -21.15 18.37 21.14
C ALA A 207 -22.37 19.31 21.35
N LEU A 208 -23.55 18.76 21.60
CA LEU A 208 -24.77 19.56 21.89
C LEU A 208 -24.66 20.27 23.23
N LEU A 209 -24.16 19.58 24.28
CA LEU A 209 -23.90 20.21 25.57
C LEU A 209 -22.92 21.38 25.48
N ASN A 210 -21.97 21.30 24.56
CA ASN A 210 -20.98 22.35 24.36
C ASN A 210 -21.56 23.63 23.70
N GLN A 211 -22.72 23.53 23.08
CA GLN A 211 -23.43 24.65 22.45
C GLN A 211 -24.43 25.36 23.41
N VAL A 212 -24.85 24.67 24.45
CA VAL A 212 -25.76 25.25 25.46
C VAL A 212 -24.91 25.97 26.51
N ARG A 213 -24.97 27.29 26.49
CA ARG A 213 -24.39 28.18 27.52
C ARG A 213 -25.42 28.56 28.55
#